data_1257e7adfbb3b9cff3118fff0e65f664
#
_entry.id   1257e7adfbb3b9cff3118fff0e65f664
#
_cell.length_a   1.000
_cell.length_b   1.000
_cell.length_c   1.000
_cell.angle_alpha   90.00
_cell.angle_beta   90.00
_cell.angle_gamma   90.00
#
_symmetry.space_group_name_H-M   'P 1'
#
loop_
_entity.id
_entity.type
_entity.pdbx_description
1 polymer ?
#
loop_
_entity_poly.entity_id
_entity_poly.type
_entity_poly.pdbx_seq_one_letter_code
_entity_poly.pdbx_strand_id
1 'polypeptide(L)'
;MNPVVVWRGSNDESAALVVLLHGRGGNERDIVGLADVLPIGPTYAALRGPIDLGGDGYAWFENQGVGRPLAESLRVQLDWFWTWLDEVAGDRRVVVIGFSGGAVFAGGLALDRPDRLAGIAILYGTMPFDAGLSTDPDRLDGMAVFHAQAIDDAVIPRDLLNRTWSYLSGDAGALAVTHRHPGGHEISETILPSLSRWLLSR
;
A
#
# COMPACT_ATOMS: atom_id res chain seq x y z
N MET A 1 -0.95 -16.77 -12.41
CA MET A 1 0.29 -17.24 -11.72
C MET A 1 0.20 -16.73 -10.29
N ASN A 2 0.33 -17.63 -9.30
CA ASN A 2 0.26 -17.23 -7.89
C ASN A 2 1.50 -16.41 -7.50
N PRO A 3 1.37 -15.37 -6.66
CA PRO A 3 2.50 -14.57 -6.21
C PRO A 3 3.46 -15.39 -5.34
N VAL A 4 4.72 -14.99 -5.32
CA VAL A 4 5.65 -15.39 -4.27
C VAL A 4 5.31 -14.60 -3.01
N VAL A 5 5.09 -15.29 -1.89
CA VAL A 5 4.67 -14.70 -0.63
C VAL A 5 5.55 -15.19 0.52
N VAL A 6 6.01 -14.27 1.35
CA VAL A 6 6.61 -14.59 2.65
C VAL A 6 5.60 -14.31 3.75
N TRP A 7 5.23 -15.35 4.48
CA TRP A 7 4.26 -15.26 5.57
C TRP A 7 4.94 -15.03 6.93
N ARG A 8 4.30 -14.26 7.80
CA ARG A 8 4.70 -13.99 9.19
C ARG A 8 3.46 -13.87 10.08
N GLY A 9 3.68 -13.89 11.40
CA GLY A 9 2.64 -13.64 12.39
C GLY A 9 1.77 -14.85 12.68
N SER A 10 0.46 -14.65 12.82
CA SER A 10 -0.49 -15.68 13.22
C SER A 10 -0.74 -16.73 12.13
N ASN A 11 -0.93 -17.98 12.57
CA ASN A 11 -1.45 -19.06 11.72
C ASN A 11 -2.98 -19.23 11.87
N ASP A 12 -3.62 -18.35 12.65
CA ASP A 12 -5.08 -18.36 12.82
C ASP A 12 -5.76 -17.81 11.57
N GLU A 13 -6.54 -18.65 10.90
CA GLU A 13 -7.26 -18.29 9.68
C GLU A 13 -8.37 -17.23 9.92
N SER A 14 -8.74 -16.96 11.16
CA SER A 14 -9.66 -15.89 11.54
C SER A 14 -8.97 -14.56 11.82
N ALA A 15 -7.65 -14.55 11.98
CA ALA A 15 -6.88 -13.32 12.21
C ALA A 15 -6.94 -12.38 10.99
N ALA A 16 -6.90 -11.08 11.23
CA ALA A 16 -6.81 -10.10 10.14
C ALA A 16 -5.60 -10.38 9.24
N LEU A 17 -5.76 -10.20 7.94
CA LEU A 17 -4.71 -10.33 6.95
C LEU A 17 -4.11 -8.97 6.63
N VAL A 18 -2.83 -8.80 6.89
CA VAL A 18 -2.07 -7.59 6.54
C VAL A 18 -1.15 -7.90 5.37
N VAL A 19 -1.41 -7.30 4.22
CA VAL A 19 -0.61 -7.46 3.01
C VAL A 19 0.45 -6.38 2.95
N LEU A 20 1.72 -6.77 2.80
CA LEU A 20 2.86 -5.87 2.73
C LEU A 20 3.40 -5.80 1.30
N LEU A 21 3.52 -4.57 0.76
CA LEU A 21 3.91 -4.30 -0.61
C LEU A 21 5.20 -3.47 -0.65
N HIS A 22 6.27 -4.04 -1.21
CA HIS A 22 7.60 -3.43 -1.29
C HIS A 22 7.67 -2.25 -2.28
N GLY A 23 8.72 -1.46 -2.20
CA GLY A 23 9.03 -0.40 -3.17
C GLY A 23 9.50 -0.97 -4.53
N ARG A 24 9.41 -0.16 -5.59
CA ARG A 24 9.92 -0.55 -6.92
C ARG A 24 11.40 -0.91 -6.86
N GLY A 25 11.77 -2.04 -7.45
CA GLY A 25 13.13 -2.57 -7.45
C GLY A 25 13.49 -3.39 -6.22
N GLY A 26 12.57 -3.50 -5.24
CA GLY A 26 12.68 -4.41 -4.11
C GLY A 26 11.92 -5.72 -4.34
N ASN A 27 11.78 -6.50 -3.27
CA ASN A 27 11.06 -7.77 -3.26
C ASN A 27 10.38 -8.02 -1.90
N GLU A 28 9.74 -9.17 -1.74
CA GLU A 28 9.02 -9.55 -0.52
C GLU A 28 9.90 -9.60 0.74
N ARG A 29 11.22 -9.85 0.58
CA ARG A 29 12.16 -9.94 1.70
C ARG A 29 12.53 -8.57 2.26
N ASP A 30 12.46 -7.53 1.43
CA ASP A 30 12.79 -6.16 1.85
C ASP A 30 11.69 -5.57 2.74
N ILE A 31 10.44 -6.00 2.57
CA ILE A 31 9.30 -5.44 3.30
C ILE A 31 8.83 -6.33 4.46
N VAL A 32 9.15 -7.62 4.44
CA VAL A 32 8.65 -8.56 5.45
C VAL A 32 9.11 -8.23 6.87
N GLY A 33 10.29 -7.60 7.03
CA GLY A 33 10.80 -7.14 8.33
C GLY A 33 9.89 -6.13 9.03
N LEU A 34 9.00 -5.47 8.30
CA LEU A 34 7.99 -4.60 8.91
C LEU A 34 7.04 -5.37 9.84
N ALA A 35 6.77 -6.65 9.55
CA ALA A 35 5.95 -7.50 10.40
C ALA A 35 6.55 -7.73 11.80
N ASP A 36 7.88 -7.63 11.95
CA ASP A 36 8.57 -7.87 13.23
C ASP A 36 8.43 -6.68 14.20
N VAL A 37 8.06 -5.50 13.69
CA VAL A 37 7.89 -4.26 14.46
C VAL A 37 6.44 -3.75 14.51
N LEU A 38 5.52 -4.44 13.82
CA LEU A 38 4.08 -4.19 13.86
C LEU A 38 3.39 -5.12 14.89
N PRO A 39 2.09 -4.88 15.21
CA PRO A 39 1.37 -5.64 16.21
C PRO A 39 1.39 -7.16 16.01
N ILE A 40 1.52 -7.91 17.08
CA ILE A 40 1.30 -9.36 17.12
C ILE A 40 -0.22 -9.61 17.06
N GLY A 41 -0.63 -10.62 16.30
CA GLY A 41 -2.04 -11.04 16.18
C GLY A 41 -2.47 -11.21 14.73
N PRO A 42 -2.23 -10.24 13.84
CA PRO A 42 -2.50 -10.44 12.41
C PRO A 42 -1.61 -11.51 11.76
N THR A 43 -2.10 -12.04 10.63
CA THR A 43 -1.26 -12.74 9.66
C THR A 43 -0.70 -11.71 8.70
N TYR A 44 0.61 -11.71 8.46
CA TYR A 44 1.28 -10.83 7.51
C TYR A 44 1.67 -11.60 6.25
N ALA A 45 1.37 -11.04 5.09
CA ALA A 45 1.72 -11.57 3.78
C ALA A 45 2.56 -10.53 3.02
N ALA A 46 3.88 -10.71 2.96
CA ALA A 46 4.74 -9.89 2.13
C ALA A 46 4.78 -10.47 0.71
N LEU A 47 4.24 -9.73 -0.26
CA LEU A 47 4.14 -10.15 -1.65
C LEU A 47 5.31 -9.65 -2.48
N ARG A 48 5.70 -10.47 -3.45
CA ARG A 48 6.58 -10.06 -4.54
C ARG A 48 5.75 -9.43 -5.66
N GLY A 49 6.18 -8.26 -6.14
CA GLY A 49 5.61 -7.63 -7.33
C GLY A 49 5.72 -8.54 -8.56
N PRO A 50 4.73 -8.54 -9.46
CA PRO A 50 4.66 -9.50 -10.56
C PRO A 50 5.60 -9.21 -11.74
N ILE A 51 6.15 -8.00 -11.83
CA ILE A 51 7.01 -7.57 -12.94
C ILE A 51 8.48 -7.69 -12.52
N ASP A 52 9.21 -8.61 -13.15
CA ASP A 52 10.64 -8.80 -12.94
C ASP A 52 11.42 -7.66 -13.64
N LEU A 53 12.26 -6.97 -12.87
CA LEU A 53 13.16 -5.90 -13.37
C LEU A 53 14.60 -6.38 -13.55
N GLY A 54 14.85 -7.65 -13.24
CA GLY A 54 16.21 -8.21 -13.15
C GLY A 54 16.90 -7.93 -11.81
N GLY A 55 17.98 -8.67 -11.50
CA GLY A 55 18.76 -8.45 -10.28
C GLY A 55 18.02 -8.66 -8.97
N ASP A 56 17.01 -9.55 -8.96
CA ASP A 56 16.13 -9.81 -7.80
C ASP A 56 15.23 -8.61 -7.41
N GLY A 57 15.05 -7.66 -8.32
CA GLY A 57 14.18 -6.50 -8.17
C GLY A 57 12.87 -6.65 -8.93
N TYR A 58 11.77 -6.19 -8.33
CA TYR A 58 10.41 -6.35 -8.88
C TYR A 58 9.62 -5.05 -8.84
N ALA A 59 8.53 -5.00 -9.61
CA ALA A 59 7.60 -3.88 -9.65
C ALA A 59 6.14 -4.35 -9.70
N TRP A 60 5.24 -3.46 -9.30
CA TRP A 60 3.80 -3.70 -9.26
C TRP A 60 3.11 -3.35 -10.58
N PHE A 61 3.69 -2.45 -11.35
CA PHE A 61 3.17 -1.95 -12.60
C PHE A 61 4.30 -1.29 -13.42
N GLU A 62 4.09 -1.13 -14.71
CA GLU A 62 4.94 -0.31 -15.57
C GLU A 62 4.64 1.17 -15.36
N ASN A 63 5.70 1.99 -15.35
CA ASN A 63 5.64 3.43 -15.11
C ASN A 63 5.90 4.24 -16.37
N GLN A 64 5.18 5.33 -16.53
CA GLN A 64 5.58 6.45 -17.41
C GLN A 64 6.31 7.58 -16.66
N GLY A 65 6.57 7.39 -15.38
CA GLY A 65 7.27 8.32 -14.48
C GLY A 65 7.07 7.90 -13.02
N VAL A 66 7.85 8.48 -12.10
CA VAL A 66 7.73 8.17 -10.66
C VAL A 66 6.32 8.52 -10.17
N GLY A 67 5.66 7.53 -9.56
CA GLY A 67 4.28 7.67 -9.06
C GLY A 67 3.21 7.76 -10.16
N ARG A 68 3.58 7.49 -11.42
CA ARG A 68 2.68 7.59 -12.59
C ARG A 68 2.62 6.24 -13.32
N PRO A 69 1.76 5.30 -12.87
CA PRO A 69 1.61 4.00 -13.53
C PRO A 69 1.00 4.14 -14.93
N LEU A 70 1.37 3.23 -15.82
CA LEU A 70 0.60 2.99 -17.04
C LEU A 70 -0.73 2.34 -16.66
N ALA A 71 -1.84 2.92 -17.09
CA ALA A 71 -3.19 2.51 -16.70
C ALA A 71 -3.48 1.03 -17.02
N GLU A 72 -3.09 0.57 -18.21
CA GLU A 72 -3.29 -0.82 -18.63
C GLU A 72 -2.48 -1.79 -17.75
N SER A 73 -1.21 -1.48 -17.50
CA SER A 73 -0.37 -2.30 -16.63
C SER A 73 -0.92 -2.35 -15.22
N LEU A 74 -1.33 -1.20 -14.66
CA LEU A 74 -1.95 -1.16 -13.34
C LEU A 74 -3.21 -2.04 -13.29
N ARG A 75 -4.11 -1.94 -14.30
CA ARG A 75 -5.35 -2.72 -14.36
C ARG A 75 -5.08 -4.23 -14.31
N VAL A 76 -4.17 -4.71 -15.15
CA VAL A 76 -3.79 -6.14 -15.19
C VAL A 76 -3.31 -6.63 -13.83
N GLN A 77 -2.51 -5.82 -13.13
CA GLN A 77 -1.95 -6.23 -11.83
C GLN A 77 -2.96 -6.11 -10.68
N LEU A 78 -3.92 -5.19 -10.76
CA LEU A 78 -5.03 -5.16 -9.82
C LEU A 78 -5.87 -6.44 -9.93
N ASP A 79 -6.20 -6.88 -11.14
CA ASP A 79 -6.98 -8.11 -11.37
C ASP A 79 -6.21 -9.36 -10.90
N TRP A 80 -4.88 -9.41 -11.12
CA TRP A 80 -4.02 -10.45 -10.59
C TRP A 80 -4.03 -10.49 -9.03
N PHE A 81 -3.93 -9.31 -8.38
CA PHE A 81 -3.96 -9.22 -6.93
C PHE A 81 -5.30 -9.69 -6.35
N TRP A 82 -6.42 -9.25 -6.94
CA TRP A 82 -7.75 -9.65 -6.49
C TRP A 82 -7.98 -11.15 -6.63
N THR A 83 -7.51 -11.76 -7.73
CA THR A 83 -7.57 -13.21 -7.92
C THR A 83 -6.85 -13.95 -6.80
N TRP A 84 -5.63 -13.53 -6.47
CA TRP A 84 -4.89 -14.10 -5.35
C TRP A 84 -5.59 -13.86 -4.00
N LEU A 85 -6.06 -12.65 -3.77
CA LEU A 85 -6.70 -12.30 -2.50
C LEU A 85 -7.97 -13.14 -2.27
N ASP A 86 -8.76 -13.39 -3.32
CA ASP A 86 -9.97 -14.22 -3.26
C ASP A 86 -9.65 -15.68 -2.86
N GLU A 87 -8.47 -16.19 -3.21
CA GLU A 87 -8.03 -17.53 -2.82
C GLU A 87 -7.59 -17.62 -1.34
N VAL A 88 -7.03 -16.53 -0.78
CA VAL A 88 -6.36 -16.60 0.53
C VAL A 88 -7.06 -15.84 1.65
N ALA A 89 -7.89 -14.85 1.35
CA ALA A 89 -8.45 -13.98 2.38
C ALA A 89 -9.62 -14.62 3.15
N GLY A 90 -10.48 -15.38 2.46
CA GLY A 90 -11.74 -15.85 3.06
C GLY A 90 -12.55 -14.65 3.57
N ASP A 91 -13.10 -14.77 4.79
CA ASP A 91 -13.88 -13.72 5.46
C ASP A 91 -13.02 -12.77 6.32
N ARG A 92 -11.69 -12.85 6.22
CA ARG A 92 -10.77 -12.03 7.03
C ARG A 92 -10.86 -10.56 6.64
N ARG A 93 -10.72 -9.70 7.64
CA ARG A 93 -10.45 -8.28 7.41
C ARG A 93 -9.09 -8.12 6.76
N VAL A 94 -9.03 -7.38 5.66
CA VAL A 94 -7.79 -7.18 4.89
C VAL A 94 -7.31 -5.76 5.01
N VAL A 95 -6.06 -5.58 5.43
CA VAL A 95 -5.37 -4.29 5.43
C VAL A 95 -4.18 -4.38 4.48
N VAL A 96 -3.97 -3.37 3.65
CA VAL A 96 -2.82 -3.31 2.74
C VAL A 96 -1.88 -2.18 3.17
N ILE A 97 -0.60 -2.51 3.37
CA ILE A 97 0.46 -1.54 3.70
C ILE A 97 1.46 -1.53 2.54
N GLY A 98 1.58 -0.42 1.86
CA GLY A 98 2.52 -0.26 0.76
C GLY A 98 3.59 0.79 1.01
N PHE A 99 4.81 0.51 0.58
CA PHE A 99 5.92 1.46 0.56
C PHE A 99 6.25 1.89 -0.86
N SER A 100 6.42 3.19 -1.11
CA SER A 100 6.87 3.74 -2.41
C SER A 100 6.00 3.26 -3.58
N GLY A 101 6.55 2.49 -4.52
CA GLY A 101 5.78 1.85 -5.59
C GLY A 101 4.66 0.95 -5.10
N GLY A 102 4.87 0.22 -3.99
CA GLY A 102 3.83 -0.57 -3.31
C GLY A 102 2.73 0.30 -2.71
N ALA A 103 3.05 1.52 -2.26
CA ALA A 103 2.05 2.47 -1.79
C ALA A 103 1.14 2.96 -2.94
N VAL A 104 1.71 3.22 -4.12
CA VAL A 104 0.93 3.57 -5.32
C VAL A 104 -0.01 2.43 -5.70
N PHE A 105 0.47 1.18 -5.63
CA PHE A 105 -0.35 0.00 -5.89
C PHE A 105 -1.46 -0.19 -4.84
N ALA A 106 -1.17 -0.01 -3.55
CA ALA A 106 -2.16 -0.03 -2.48
C ALA A 106 -3.25 1.03 -2.69
N GLY A 107 -2.87 2.25 -3.11
CA GLY A 107 -3.80 3.30 -3.52
C GLY A 107 -4.69 2.86 -4.69
N GLY A 108 -4.12 2.16 -5.67
CA GLY A 108 -4.85 1.58 -6.79
C GLY A 108 -5.90 0.56 -6.34
N LEU A 109 -5.54 -0.34 -5.44
CA LEU A 109 -6.45 -1.33 -4.87
C LEU A 109 -7.64 -0.65 -4.16
N ALA A 110 -7.36 0.38 -3.35
CA ALA A 110 -8.39 1.12 -2.65
C ALA A 110 -9.33 1.87 -3.60
N LEU A 111 -8.80 2.50 -4.65
CA LEU A 111 -9.63 3.18 -5.64
C LEU A 111 -10.44 2.21 -6.50
N ASP A 112 -9.97 1.00 -6.71
CA ASP A 112 -10.65 -0.01 -7.51
C ASP A 112 -11.82 -0.66 -6.75
N ARG A 113 -11.52 -1.26 -5.59
CA ARG A 113 -12.50 -1.98 -4.76
C ARG A 113 -12.38 -1.60 -3.28
N PRO A 114 -12.81 -0.39 -2.87
CA PRO A 114 -12.67 0.09 -1.50
C PRO A 114 -13.38 -0.80 -0.46
N ASP A 115 -14.49 -1.39 -0.83
CA ASP A 115 -15.31 -2.28 0.00
C ASP A 115 -14.62 -3.60 0.38
N ARG A 116 -13.57 -3.98 -0.35
CA ARG A 116 -12.81 -5.21 -0.09
C ARG A 116 -11.72 -5.05 0.98
N LEU A 117 -11.46 -3.85 1.43
CA LEU A 117 -10.36 -3.52 2.33
C LEU A 117 -10.86 -2.88 3.63
N ALA A 118 -10.37 -3.36 4.76
CA ALA A 118 -10.58 -2.73 6.07
C ALA A 118 -9.75 -1.45 6.26
N GLY A 119 -8.72 -1.26 5.44
CA GLY A 119 -7.90 -0.06 5.41
C GLY A 119 -6.64 -0.20 4.57
N ILE A 120 -6.03 0.95 4.28
CA ILE A 120 -4.75 1.02 3.56
C ILE A 120 -3.75 1.92 4.28
N ALA A 121 -2.45 1.59 4.16
CA ALA A 121 -1.37 2.49 4.55
C ALA A 121 -0.53 2.86 3.31
N ILE A 122 -0.48 4.15 3.01
CA ILE A 122 0.29 4.77 1.92
C ILE A 122 1.57 5.34 2.55
N LEU A 123 2.65 4.55 2.49
CA LEU A 123 3.93 4.94 3.08
C LEU A 123 4.88 5.46 1.99
N TYR A 124 5.22 6.75 2.03
CA TYR A 124 6.20 7.39 1.13
C TYR A 124 5.92 7.14 -0.35
N GLY A 125 4.65 7.21 -0.71
CA GLY A 125 4.17 7.07 -2.08
C GLY A 125 3.01 8.02 -2.37
N THR A 126 2.33 7.79 -3.48
CA THR A 126 1.23 8.62 -3.95
C THR A 126 0.01 7.80 -4.31
N MET A 127 -1.14 8.45 -4.44
CA MET A 127 -2.27 7.84 -5.13
C MET A 127 -1.97 7.76 -6.64
N PRO A 128 -2.47 6.72 -7.34
CA PRO A 128 -2.24 6.54 -8.79
C PRO A 128 -3.18 7.45 -9.61
N PHE A 129 -2.98 8.75 -9.46
CA PHE A 129 -3.73 9.73 -10.25
C PHE A 129 -3.51 9.52 -11.75
N ASP A 130 -4.52 9.79 -12.54
CA ASP A 130 -4.47 9.73 -14.01
C ASP A 130 -4.18 8.32 -14.59
N ALA A 131 -4.38 7.28 -13.78
CA ALA A 131 -4.18 5.87 -14.16
C ALA A 131 -5.49 5.11 -14.47
N GLY A 132 -6.55 5.82 -14.88
CA GLY A 132 -7.83 5.22 -15.28
C GLY A 132 -8.72 4.76 -14.12
N LEU A 133 -8.37 5.10 -12.88
CA LEU A 133 -9.20 4.86 -11.69
C LEU A 133 -9.89 6.15 -11.26
N SER A 134 -11.13 6.05 -10.77
CA SER A 134 -11.83 7.23 -10.26
C SER A 134 -11.15 7.76 -9.00
N THR A 135 -10.92 9.07 -8.98
CA THR A 135 -10.50 9.85 -7.82
C THR A 135 -11.53 10.93 -7.49
N ASP A 136 -12.80 10.65 -7.80
CA ASP A 136 -13.91 11.52 -7.50
C ASP A 136 -13.99 11.82 -5.99
N PRO A 137 -14.61 12.93 -5.58
CA PRO A 137 -14.90 13.18 -4.19
C PRO A 137 -15.62 12.00 -3.53
N ASP A 138 -15.29 11.74 -2.27
CA ASP A 138 -15.84 10.66 -1.45
C ASP A 138 -15.63 9.23 -1.98
N ARG A 139 -14.69 9.03 -2.94
CA ARG A 139 -14.40 7.69 -3.47
C ARG A 139 -13.98 6.70 -2.40
N LEU A 140 -13.37 7.17 -1.32
CA LEU A 140 -12.92 6.37 -0.18
C LEU A 140 -13.73 6.69 1.09
N ASP A 141 -15.02 7.05 0.94
CA ASP A 141 -15.85 7.42 2.07
C ASP A 141 -15.84 6.36 3.17
N GLY A 142 -15.51 6.79 4.39
CA GLY A 142 -15.41 5.93 5.58
C GLY A 142 -14.22 4.96 5.59
N MET A 143 -13.42 4.86 4.51
CA MET A 143 -12.25 3.98 4.49
C MET A 143 -11.18 4.47 5.46
N ALA A 144 -10.61 3.57 6.24
CA ALA A 144 -9.47 3.87 7.10
C ALA A 144 -8.18 3.99 6.28
N VAL A 145 -7.54 5.14 6.35
CA VAL A 145 -6.27 5.40 5.63
C VAL A 145 -5.20 5.85 6.63
N PHE A 146 -4.02 5.24 6.56
CA PHE A 146 -2.81 5.77 7.17
C PHE A 146 -1.90 6.31 6.07
N HIS A 147 -1.47 7.56 6.19
CA HIS A 147 -0.62 8.19 5.18
C HIS A 147 0.61 8.84 5.81
N ALA A 148 1.79 8.48 5.35
CA ALA A 148 3.05 9.05 5.79
C ALA A 148 3.87 9.60 4.62
N GLN A 149 4.40 10.81 4.79
CA GLN A 149 5.31 11.48 3.85
C GLN A 149 6.54 12.03 4.60
N ALA A 150 7.69 12.03 3.92
CA ALA A 150 8.87 12.77 4.35
C ALA A 150 8.90 14.17 3.72
N ILE A 151 9.40 15.15 4.50
CA ILE A 151 9.52 16.55 4.05
C ILE A 151 10.60 16.68 2.98
N ASP A 152 11.70 15.93 3.13
CA ASP A 152 12.87 15.98 2.26
C ASP A 152 12.94 14.81 1.28
N ASP A 153 11.79 14.20 0.98
CA ASP A 153 11.68 13.14 -0.05
C ASP A 153 12.11 13.71 -1.41
N ALA A 154 13.24 13.23 -1.91
CA ALA A 154 13.81 13.63 -3.20
C ALA A 154 13.44 12.67 -4.35
N VAL A 155 12.75 11.57 -4.05
CA VAL A 155 12.36 10.54 -5.02
C VAL A 155 10.99 10.85 -5.62
N ILE A 156 10.02 11.14 -4.77
CA ILE A 156 8.64 11.38 -5.21
C ILE A 156 8.45 12.84 -5.62
N PRO A 157 7.89 13.12 -6.81
CA PRO A 157 7.58 14.49 -7.23
C PRO A 157 6.71 15.23 -6.21
N ARG A 158 7.11 16.45 -5.87
CA ARG A 158 6.46 17.26 -4.83
C ARG A 158 4.98 17.56 -5.13
N ASP A 159 4.64 17.72 -6.40
CA ASP A 159 3.26 17.94 -6.84
C ASP A 159 2.38 16.73 -6.52
N LEU A 160 2.89 15.50 -6.75
CA LEU A 160 2.17 14.26 -6.41
C LEU A 160 2.05 14.04 -4.90
N LEU A 161 3.10 14.36 -4.12
CA LEU A 161 3.01 14.32 -2.65
C LEU A 161 1.93 15.25 -2.12
N ASN A 162 1.89 16.49 -2.63
CA ASN A 162 0.88 17.48 -2.22
C ASN A 162 -0.53 17.07 -2.67
N ARG A 163 -0.69 16.59 -3.91
CA ARG A 163 -1.97 16.12 -4.43
C ARG A 163 -2.50 14.95 -3.60
N THR A 164 -1.63 13.98 -3.28
CA THR A 164 -2.00 12.83 -2.42
C THR A 164 -2.42 13.28 -1.03
N TRP A 165 -1.66 14.21 -0.43
CA TRP A 165 -2.00 14.75 0.88
C TRP A 165 -3.38 15.40 0.88
N SER A 166 -3.64 16.33 -0.04
CA SER A 166 -4.92 17.04 -0.14
C SER A 166 -6.08 16.07 -0.38
N TYR A 167 -5.91 15.14 -1.30
CA TYR A 167 -6.93 14.15 -1.61
C TYR A 167 -7.31 13.28 -0.41
N LEU A 168 -6.32 12.66 0.25
CA LEU A 168 -6.56 11.76 1.38
C LEU A 168 -7.03 12.49 2.65
N SER A 169 -6.63 13.77 2.84
CA SER A 169 -7.03 14.55 4.02
C SER A 169 -8.39 15.25 3.86
N GLY A 170 -8.95 15.28 2.66
CA GLY A 170 -10.18 16.03 2.37
C GLY A 170 -11.06 15.36 1.33
N ASP A 171 -10.69 15.43 0.06
CA ASP A 171 -11.59 15.10 -1.05
C ASP A 171 -12.02 13.62 -1.10
N ALA A 172 -11.19 12.71 -0.60
CA ALA A 172 -11.45 11.27 -0.68
C ALA A 172 -12.58 10.76 0.23
N GLY A 173 -13.04 11.54 1.24
CA GLY A 173 -13.97 11.08 2.27
C GLY A 173 -13.35 10.07 3.27
N ALA A 174 -12.05 9.85 3.21
CA ALA A 174 -11.37 8.84 4.01
C ALA A 174 -11.22 9.24 5.49
N LEU A 175 -11.25 8.25 6.38
CA LEU A 175 -10.86 8.41 7.79
C LEU A 175 -9.32 8.35 7.87
N ALA A 176 -8.68 9.45 7.50
CA ALA A 176 -7.24 9.52 7.32
C ALA A 176 -6.48 9.90 8.61
N VAL A 177 -5.46 9.11 8.94
CA VAL A 177 -4.40 9.44 9.89
C VAL A 177 -3.15 9.81 9.10
N THR A 178 -2.75 11.07 9.14
CA THR A 178 -1.68 11.60 8.29
C THR A 178 -0.46 11.99 9.10
N HIS A 179 0.74 11.66 8.58
CA HIS A 179 2.03 11.99 9.17
C HIS A 179 2.95 12.65 8.15
N ARG A 180 3.56 13.76 8.56
CA ARG A 180 4.63 14.42 7.81
C ARG A 180 5.79 14.68 8.76
N HIS A 181 6.97 14.22 8.41
CA HIS A 181 8.16 14.32 9.28
C HIS A 181 9.43 14.69 8.47
N PRO A 182 10.47 15.21 9.11
CA PRO A 182 11.80 15.36 8.50
C PRO A 182 12.34 14.00 8.05
N GLY A 183 13.15 13.98 6.98
CA GLY A 183 13.79 12.77 6.46
C GLY A 183 13.55 12.56 4.98
N GLY A 184 14.15 11.52 4.43
CA GLY A 184 14.12 11.14 3.03
C GLY A 184 13.09 10.04 2.70
N HIS A 185 13.32 9.38 1.56
CA HIS A 185 12.45 8.33 1.02
C HIS A 185 12.67 6.98 1.71
N GLU A 186 12.27 6.86 2.97
CA GLU A 186 12.44 5.66 3.79
C GLU A 186 11.33 5.55 4.84
N ILE A 187 11.05 4.34 5.32
CA ILE A 187 10.10 4.14 6.42
C ILE A 187 10.77 4.56 7.72
N SER A 188 10.39 5.73 8.23
CA SER A 188 10.91 6.25 9.49
C SER A 188 10.38 5.47 10.69
N GLU A 189 11.26 5.16 11.64
CA GLU A 189 10.86 4.54 12.91
C GLU A 189 9.88 5.42 13.70
N THR A 190 9.87 6.73 13.47
CA THR A 190 9.00 7.68 14.17
C THR A 190 7.50 7.48 13.88
N ILE A 191 7.14 6.89 12.74
CA ILE A 191 5.74 6.62 12.38
C ILE A 191 5.24 5.28 12.94
N LEU A 192 6.14 4.34 13.26
CA LEU A 192 5.78 2.96 13.62
C LEU A 192 4.81 2.86 14.80
N PRO A 193 4.96 3.62 15.91
CA PRO A 193 4.00 3.59 17.01
C PRO A 193 2.59 4.05 16.61
N SER A 194 2.48 5.00 15.68
CA SER A 194 1.21 5.49 15.18
C SER A 194 0.58 4.52 14.18
N LEU A 195 1.38 3.95 13.28
CA LEU A 195 0.96 2.90 12.35
C LEU A 195 0.45 1.67 13.10
N SER A 196 1.16 1.26 14.17
CA SER A 196 0.76 0.13 15.01
C SER A 196 -0.58 0.37 15.69
N ARG A 197 -0.80 1.55 16.29
CA ARG A 197 -2.08 1.92 16.92
C ARG A 197 -3.21 1.97 15.90
N TRP A 198 -2.94 2.53 14.72
CA TRP A 198 -3.91 2.57 13.64
C TRP A 198 -4.27 1.15 13.20
N LEU A 199 -3.31 0.26 13.02
CA LEU A 199 -3.54 -1.13 12.59
C LEU A 199 -4.36 -1.93 13.61
N LEU A 200 -4.12 -1.77 14.92
CA LEU A 200 -4.86 -2.46 15.99
C LEU A 200 -6.35 -2.11 16.03
N SER A 201 -6.76 -1.02 15.40
CA SER A 201 -8.16 -0.61 15.35
C SER A 201 -8.90 -1.08 14.07
N ARG A 202 -8.28 -1.98 13.27
CA ARG A 202 -8.82 -2.45 11.98
C ARG A 202 -9.31 -3.88 11.97
#